data_a25e2ea8e91a98120f5a3c639bce9982
#
_entry.id   a25e2ea8e91a98120f5a3c639bce9982
#
_cell.length_a   1.000
_cell.length_b   1.000
_cell.length_c   1.000
_cell.angle_alpha   90.00
_cell.angle_beta   90.00
_cell.angle_gamma   90.00
#
_symmetry.space_group_name_H-M   'P 1'
#
loop_
_entity.id
_entity.type
_entity.pdbx_description
1 polymer ?
#
loop_
_entity_poly.entity_id
_entity_poly.type
_entity_poly.pdbx_seq_one_letter_code
_entity_poly.pdbx_strand_id
1 'polypeptide(L)'
;MKTINDYLTIKDFNDVLFKNEKIEISKALIDRVNNCYDFLQSFSKNKVIYGVNTGFGPMAQYRIQEQDQLQLQYNLIRSHSSGTGQALSAEHVKASILARLNSLSLGKSGIHISVIELMRELINQDIIPLIFAHGGVGASGDLVQLAHLALVLIGEGEVFYKGERRETKAVFQELGLSPIEIKLREGLALINGTSVMTGIGIVNTYKAQKLTDWSIKASCFINELVQAYDDHFSIELNLAKLHEGQRDIAQAMRHHLADSQLIKRRHEHLYNGNNNEDIFKEKVQEYYSLRCVPQILGPILDTVRSVEHILEKEINSANDNPIVDVETQQVYHGGNFHGDYISLEMDRLKLVVTKLSMLAERQLNYLLNSKINEMLPPFVNLGKLGFNFGMQGVQFTATSTTAENQALSTSLYVHSIPNNNDNQDIVSMGTNAAVICSKVIENAFEVLAIEWITIAQAVEALEIEDRLSSASKAIYRELREIVPVFKEDIVMYPIVNNVKEYLTK
;
A
#
# COMPACT_ATOMS: atom_id res chain seq x y z
N MET A 1 -10.41 -5.72 20.64
CA MET A 1 -11.51 -4.94 20.02
C MET A 1 -11.13 -3.46 20.08
N LYS A 2 -11.09 -2.79 18.94
CA LYS A 2 -10.67 -1.38 18.83
C LYS A 2 -11.86 -0.46 18.94
N THR A 3 -11.84 0.48 19.88
CA THR A 3 -12.89 1.50 20.00
C THR A 3 -12.56 2.69 19.09
N ILE A 4 -13.46 3.03 18.19
CA ILE A 4 -13.36 4.22 17.33
C ILE A 4 -13.80 5.43 18.17
N ASN A 5 -12.88 6.37 18.35
CA ASN A 5 -13.08 7.62 19.10
C ASN A 5 -12.85 8.85 18.20
N ASP A 6 -11.84 9.66 18.53
CA ASP A 6 -11.57 10.94 17.85
C ASP A 6 -10.43 10.86 16.84
N TYR A 7 -9.52 9.90 16.99
CA TYR A 7 -8.31 9.79 16.18
C TYR A 7 -7.92 8.33 16.00
N LEU A 8 -7.63 7.94 14.75
CA LEU A 8 -7.08 6.63 14.41
C LEU A 8 -5.67 6.80 13.85
N THR A 9 -4.78 5.91 14.28
CA THR A 9 -3.43 5.80 13.72
C THR A 9 -3.40 4.78 12.57
N ILE A 10 -2.36 4.82 11.74
CA ILE A 10 -2.11 3.77 10.73
C ILE A 10 -1.97 2.40 11.41
N LYS A 11 -1.38 2.34 12.61
CA LYS A 11 -1.31 1.10 13.39
C LYS A 11 -2.69 0.52 13.70
N ASP A 12 -3.67 1.36 14.03
CA ASP A 12 -5.04 0.91 14.29
C ASP A 12 -5.69 0.30 13.05
N PHE A 13 -5.46 0.90 11.88
CA PHE A 13 -5.86 0.32 10.60
C PHE A 13 -5.22 -1.04 10.36
N ASN A 14 -3.91 -1.16 10.56
CA ASN A 14 -3.18 -2.42 10.38
C ASN A 14 -3.68 -3.52 11.33
N ASP A 15 -4.02 -3.19 12.57
CA ASP A 15 -4.57 -4.14 13.53
C ASP A 15 -5.96 -4.65 13.08
N VAL A 16 -6.82 -3.78 12.53
CA VAL A 16 -8.13 -4.16 11.98
C VAL A 16 -7.99 -4.98 10.69
N LEU A 17 -7.10 -4.57 9.77
CA LEU A 17 -6.97 -5.17 8.45
C LEU A 17 -6.24 -6.52 8.47
N PHE A 18 -5.13 -6.62 9.20
CA PHE A 18 -4.21 -7.75 9.11
C PHE A 18 -4.22 -8.65 10.35
N LYS A 19 -4.77 -8.16 11.50
CA LYS A 19 -4.94 -8.97 12.71
C LYS A 19 -6.42 -9.28 13.01
N ASN A 20 -7.32 -8.91 12.10
CA ASN A 20 -8.77 -9.12 12.23
C ASN A 20 -9.35 -8.57 13.52
N GLU A 21 -8.81 -7.46 14.02
CA GLU A 21 -9.34 -6.80 15.20
C GLU A 21 -10.70 -6.18 14.89
N LYS A 22 -11.71 -6.52 15.69
CA LYS A 22 -13.06 -5.96 15.55
C LYS A 22 -13.10 -4.53 16.08
N ILE A 23 -14.02 -3.73 15.52
CA ILE A 23 -14.22 -2.33 15.91
C ILE A 23 -15.49 -2.13 16.71
N GLU A 24 -15.46 -1.16 17.58
CA GLU A 24 -16.57 -0.69 18.41
C GLU A 24 -16.72 0.83 18.27
N ILE A 25 -17.94 1.34 18.38
CA ILE A 25 -18.24 2.77 18.27
C ILE A 25 -18.41 3.35 19.64
N SER A 26 -17.68 4.40 19.99
CA SER A 26 -17.79 5.06 21.30
C SER A 26 -19.09 5.86 21.43
N LYS A 27 -19.56 6.02 22.66
CA LYS A 27 -20.73 6.88 22.95
C LYS A 27 -20.49 8.33 22.52
N ALA A 28 -19.30 8.86 22.73
CA ALA A 28 -18.94 10.22 22.34
C ALA A 28 -19.05 10.43 20.82
N LEU A 29 -18.65 9.41 20.02
CA LEU A 29 -18.84 9.42 18.57
C LEU A 29 -20.34 9.44 18.20
N ILE A 30 -21.14 8.59 18.83
CA ILE A 30 -22.58 8.53 18.59
C ILE A 30 -23.24 9.89 18.86
N ASP A 31 -22.93 10.49 20.01
CA ASP A 31 -23.47 11.79 20.42
C ASP A 31 -23.07 12.89 19.43
N ARG A 32 -21.81 12.89 18.95
CA ARG A 32 -21.29 13.86 17.98
C ARG A 32 -21.97 13.75 16.62
N VAL A 33 -22.15 12.53 16.10
CA VAL A 33 -22.81 12.29 14.82
C VAL A 33 -24.27 12.70 14.88
N ASN A 34 -24.98 12.32 15.95
CA ASN A 34 -26.38 12.69 16.16
C ASN A 34 -26.55 14.21 16.28
N ASN A 35 -25.72 14.89 17.05
CA ASN A 35 -25.77 16.36 17.19
C ASN A 35 -25.60 17.06 15.82
N CYS A 36 -24.71 16.55 14.97
CA CYS A 36 -24.50 17.09 13.62
C CYS A 36 -25.71 16.84 12.71
N TYR A 37 -26.31 15.65 12.77
CA TYR A 37 -27.52 15.30 12.03
C TYR A 37 -28.70 16.19 12.43
N ASP A 38 -28.98 16.33 13.72
CA ASP A 38 -30.09 17.14 14.27
C ASP A 38 -29.92 18.62 13.92
N PHE A 39 -28.68 19.12 14.04
CA PHE A 39 -28.38 20.47 13.60
C PHE A 39 -28.67 20.67 12.11
N LEU A 40 -28.17 19.82 11.21
CA LEU A 40 -28.41 19.95 9.77
C LEU A 40 -29.91 19.87 9.45
N GLN A 41 -30.64 18.95 10.07
CA GLN A 41 -32.09 18.79 9.89
C GLN A 41 -32.85 20.07 10.25
N SER A 42 -32.46 20.74 11.33
CA SER A 42 -33.08 22.01 11.73
C SER A 42 -32.61 23.18 10.87
N PHE A 43 -31.32 23.24 10.55
CA PHE A 43 -30.67 24.32 9.80
C PHE A 43 -31.14 24.40 8.34
N SER A 44 -31.43 23.25 7.72
CA SER A 44 -31.80 23.17 6.29
C SER A 44 -33.18 23.74 5.99
N LYS A 45 -34.03 23.93 7.00
CA LYS A 45 -35.38 24.50 6.80
C LYS A 45 -35.28 25.91 6.21
N ASN A 46 -35.92 26.12 5.07
CA ASN A 46 -35.99 27.39 4.33
C ASN A 46 -34.63 27.97 3.86
N LYS A 47 -33.58 27.15 3.75
CA LYS A 47 -32.28 27.55 3.23
C LYS A 47 -31.91 26.73 1.98
N VAL A 48 -31.14 27.35 1.08
CA VAL A 48 -30.57 26.64 -0.07
C VAL A 48 -29.24 26.00 0.37
N ILE A 49 -29.18 24.68 0.36
CA ILE A 49 -27.99 23.92 0.74
C ILE A 49 -27.68 22.93 -0.35
N TYR A 50 -26.45 22.97 -0.86
CA TYR A 50 -25.98 22.04 -1.89
C TYR A 50 -26.11 20.58 -1.41
N GLY A 51 -26.69 19.77 -2.26
CA GLY A 51 -26.89 18.36 -1.96
C GLY A 51 -28.07 18.03 -1.02
N VAL A 52 -28.82 19.03 -0.56
CA VAL A 52 -30.08 18.87 0.19
C VAL A 52 -31.27 19.17 -0.70
N ASN A 53 -31.35 20.39 -1.22
CA ASN A 53 -32.49 20.86 -2.04
C ASN A 53 -32.06 21.49 -3.36
N THR A 54 -30.87 21.16 -3.84
CA THR A 54 -30.32 21.50 -5.15
C THR A 54 -29.98 20.24 -5.94
N GLY A 55 -29.81 20.35 -7.26
CA GLY A 55 -29.12 19.33 -8.05
C GLY A 55 -27.64 19.24 -7.68
N PHE A 56 -26.88 18.42 -8.41
CA PHE A 56 -25.46 18.19 -8.18
C PHE A 56 -24.59 18.65 -9.34
N GLY A 57 -23.35 19.03 -9.07
CA GLY A 57 -22.36 19.46 -10.07
C GLY A 57 -22.90 20.56 -10.98
N PRO A 58 -22.88 20.41 -12.32
CA PRO A 58 -23.41 21.40 -13.26
C PRO A 58 -24.91 21.70 -13.08
N MET A 59 -25.63 20.79 -12.43
CA MET A 59 -27.08 20.92 -12.15
C MET A 59 -27.39 21.59 -10.80
N ALA A 60 -26.39 22.11 -10.09
CA ALA A 60 -26.55 22.72 -8.76
C ALA A 60 -27.53 23.91 -8.73
N GLN A 61 -27.74 24.58 -9.87
CA GLN A 61 -28.69 25.68 -9.99
C GLN A 61 -30.16 25.24 -10.04
N TYR A 62 -30.44 23.96 -10.23
CA TYR A 62 -31.81 23.44 -10.26
C TYR A 62 -32.31 23.20 -8.83
N ARG A 63 -33.42 23.84 -8.49
CA ARG A 63 -34.10 23.59 -7.22
C ARG A 63 -34.85 22.25 -7.28
N ILE A 64 -34.67 21.41 -6.28
CA ILE A 64 -35.34 20.11 -6.14
C ILE A 64 -36.55 20.28 -5.20
N GLN A 65 -37.71 19.85 -5.64
CA GLN A 65 -38.93 19.89 -4.83
C GLN A 65 -38.81 18.89 -3.66
N GLU A 66 -39.40 19.21 -2.52
CA GLU A 66 -39.29 18.43 -1.29
C GLU A 66 -39.62 16.94 -1.49
N GLN A 67 -40.66 16.66 -2.26
CA GLN A 67 -41.10 15.29 -2.59
C GLN A 67 -40.08 14.48 -3.40
N ASP A 68 -39.17 15.14 -4.12
CA ASP A 68 -38.18 14.51 -5.00
C ASP A 68 -36.79 14.40 -4.38
N GLN A 69 -36.52 15.11 -3.25
CA GLN A 69 -35.20 15.20 -2.64
C GLN A 69 -34.66 13.83 -2.25
N LEU A 70 -35.47 12.98 -1.66
CA LEU A 70 -35.05 11.64 -1.24
C LEU A 70 -34.75 10.74 -2.45
N GLN A 71 -35.64 10.75 -3.46
CA GLN A 71 -35.41 9.98 -4.69
C GLN A 71 -34.15 10.42 -5.42
N LEU A 72 -33.81 11.70 -5.39
CA LEU A 72 -32.58 12.23 -5.97
C LEU A 72 -31.34 11.60 -5.33
N GLN A 73 -31.32 11.39 -4.01
CA GLN A 73 -30.20 10.74 -3.31
C GLN A 73 -30.01 9.27 -3.76
N TYR A 74 -31.11 8.51 -3.89
CA TYR A 74 -31.06 7.16 -4.44
C TYR A 74 -30.60 7.15 -5.91
N ASN A 75 -31.07 8.09 -6.72
CA ASN A 75 -30.66 8.23 -8.11
C ASN A 75 -29.16 8.55 -8.22
N LEU A 76 -28.64 9.38 -7.32
CA LEU A 76 -27.22 9.70 -7.24
C LEU A 76 -26.37 8.44 -6.99
N ILE A 77 -26.71 7.64 -5.99
CA ILE A 77 -26.01 6.39 -5.67
C ILE A 77 -26.04 5.43 -6.87
N ARG A 78 -27.23 5.17 -7.42
CA ARG A 78 -27.40 4.20 -8.52
C ARG A 78 -26.68 4.64 -9.79
N SER A 79 -26.79 5.93 -10.17
CA SER A 79 -26.16 6.45 -11.40
C SER A 79 -24.64 6.46 -11.32
N HIS A 80 -24.07 6.63 -10.12
CA HIS A 80 -22.63 6.65 -9.91
C HIS A 80 -22.06 5.26 -9.61
N SER A 81 -22.88 4.23 -9.40
CA SER A 81 -22.44 2.82 -9.28
C SER A 81 -22.10 2.25 -10.67
N SER A 82 -21.15 2.88 -11.36
CA SER A 82 -20.80 2.65 -12.76
C SER A 82 -19.35 2.19 -12.95
N GLY A 83 -18.69 1.76 -11.87
CA GLY A 83 -17.31 1.29 -11.90
C GLY A 83 -17.12 0.03 -12.74
N THR A 84 -15.93 -0.12 -13.32
CA THR A 84 -15.54 -1.26 -14.17
C THR A 84 -14.11 -1.70 -13.91
N GLY A 85 -13.66 -2.73 -14.64
CA GLY A 85 -12.31 -3.29 -14.48
C GLY A 85 -12.25 -4.38 -13.42
N GLN A 86 -11.07 -4.59 -12.86
CA GLN A 86 -10.89 -5.57 -11.79
C GLN A 86 -11.54 -5.11 -10.49
N ALA A 87 -12.05 -6.04 -9.69
CA ALA A 87 -12.47 -5.77 -8.34
C ALA A 87 -11.25 -5.41 -7.46
N LEU A 88 -11.42 -4.44 -6.57
CA LEU A 88 -10.43 -4.14 -5.53
C LEU A 88 -10.31 -5.33 -4.56
N SER A 89 -9.14 -5.54 -3.99
CA SER A 89 -8.94 -6.60 -2.99
C SER A 89 -9.76 -6.35 -1.72
N ALA A 90 -10.04 -7.42 -0.98
CA ALA A 90 -10.77 -7.34 0.28
C ALA A 90 -10.12 -6.37 1.28
N GLU A 91 -8.78 -6.37 1.35
CA GLU A 91 -8.02 -5.47 2.21
C GLU A 91 -8.21 -4.00 1.82
N HIS A 92 -8.15 -3.68 0.52
CA HIS A 92 -8.38 -2.33 0.00
C HIS A 92 -9.80 -1.85 0.32
N VAL A 93 -10.80 -2.70 0.09
CA VAL A 93 -12.20 -2.35 0.36
C VAL A 93 -12.44 -2.17 1.86
N LYS A 94 -11.96 -3.08 2.70
CA LYS A 94 -12.08 -2.99 4.16
C LYS A 94 -11.42 -1.73 4.72
N ALA A 95 -10.22 -1.39 4.21
CA ALA A 95 -9.52 -0.15 4.55
C ALA A 95 -10.33 1.09 4.13
N SER A 96 -10.94 1.06 2.94
CA SER A 96 -11.78 2.14 2.43
C SER A 96 -13.04 2.35 3.27
N ILE A 97 -13.69 1.26 3.70
CA ILE A 97 -14.85 1.34 4.60
C ILE A 97 -14.44 1.95 5.94
N LEU A 98 -13.32 1.52 6.52
CA LEU A 98 -12.82 2.04 7.79
C LEU A 98 -12.45 3.52 7.69
N ALA A 99 -11.77 3.93 6.60
CA ALA A 99 -11.47 5.33 6.33
C ALA A 99 -12.73 6.17 6.18
N ARG A 100 -13.77 5.66 5.47
CA ARG A 100 -15.04 6.36 5.32
C ARG A 100 -15.79 6.46 6.64
N LEU A 101 -15.87 5.37 7.38
CA LEU A 101 -16.46 5.34 8.72
C LEU A 101 -15.82 6.41 9.61
N ASN A 102 -14.48 6.45 9.66
CA ASN A 102 -13.77 7.40 10.50
C ASN A 102 -14.03 8.86 10.09
N SER A 103 -13.94 9.17 8.79
CA SER A 103 -14.22 10.53 8.28
C SER A 103 -15.65 11.00 8.58
N LEU A 104 -16.64 10.15 8.39
CA LEU A 104 -18.04 10.45 8.71
C LEU A 104 -18.29 10.58 10.23
N SER A 105 -17.53 9.83 11.02
CA SER A 105 -17.60 9.86 12.50
C SER A 105 -17.14 11.16 13.13
N LEU A 106 -16.46 12.03 12.36
CA LEU A 106 -16.06 13.36 12.83
C LEU A 106 -17.24 14.31 13.07
N GLY A 107 -18.47 13.91 12.68
CA GLY A 107 -19.67 14.71 12.89
C GLY A 107 -19.67 16.01 12.09
N LYS A 108 -19.17 15.99 10.85
CA LYS A 108 -19.11 17.14 9.95
C LYS A 108 -19.94 16.94 8.66
N SER A 109 -20.59 15.77 8.48
CA SER A 109 -21.30 15.39 7.25
C SER A 109 -22.83 15.41 7.39
N GLY A 110 -23.38 15.49 8.60
CA GLY A 110 -24.83 15.53 8.85
C GLY A 110 -25.56 14.23 8.48
N ILE A 111 -24.91 13.08 8.67
CA ILE A 111 -25.49 11.75 8.45
C ILE A 111 -26.16 11.20 9.70
N HIS A 112 -27.10 10.28 9.54
CA HIS A 112 -27.69 9.52 10.64
C HIS A 112 -26.76 8.41 11.11
N ILE A 113 -26.79 8.09 12.41
CA ILE A 113 -25.88 7.11 13.03
C ILE A 113 -25.98 5.71 12.42
N SER A 114 -27.12 5.31 11.86
CA SER A 114 -27.30 4.00 11.22
C SER A 114 -26.31 3.70 10.11
N VAL A 115 -25.78 4.73 9.45
CA VAL A 115 -24.73 4.59 8.43
C VAL A 115 -23.44 4.03 9.07
N ILE A 116 -23.02 4.62 10.17
CA ILE A 116 -21.81 4.21 10.91
C ILE A 116 -21.98 2.80 11.49
N GLU A 117 -23.16 2.52 12.05
CA GLU A 117 -23.45 1.20 12.62
C GLU A 117 -23.41 0.09 11.57
N LEU A 118 -23.98 0.32 10.39
CA LEU A 118 -23.94 -0.68 9.32
C LEU A 118 -22.53 -0.84 8.73
N MET A 119 -21.77 0.25 8.55
CA MET A 119 -20.36 0.17 8.14
C MET A 119 -19.51 -0.65 9.15
N ARG A 120 -19.75 -0.47 10.45
CA ARG A 120 -19.12 -1.29 11.49
C ARG A 120 -19.44 -2.78 11.30
N GLU A 121 -20.71 -3.11 11.02
CA GLU A 121 -21.11 -4.51 10.78
C GLU A 121 -20.42 -5.08 9.53
N LEU A 122 -20.33 -4.31 8.43
CA LEU A 122 -19.59 -4.75 7.24
C LEU A 122 -18.15 -5.13 7.56
N ILE A 123 -17.45 -4.28 8.34
CA ILE A 123 -16.05 -4.52 8.75
C ILE A 123 -15.97 -5.75 9.67
N ASN A 124 -16.80 -5.82 10.70
CA ASN A 124 -16.71 -6.84 11.74
C ASN A 124 -17.12 -8.25 11.28
N GLN A 125 -17.93 -8.35 10.24
CA GLN A 125 -18.41 -9.60 9.67
C GLN A 125 -17.77 -9.96 8.34
N ASP A 126 -16.72 -9.21 7.91
CA ASP A 126 -16.00 -9.39 6.65
C ASP A 126 -16.95 -9.45 5.43
N ILE A 127 -17.95 -8.55 5.42
CA ILE A 127 -18.82 -8.33 4.27
C ILE A 127 -18.16 -7.28 3.38
N ILE A 128 -17.63 -7.69 2.24
CA ILE A 128 -16.79 -6.87 1.39
C ILE A 128 -17.57 -6.43 0.15
N PRO A 129 -18.02 -5.16 0.04
CA PRO A 129 -18.66 -4.62 -1.14
C PRO A 129 -17.84 -4.86 -2.43
N LEU A 130 -18.51 -5.18 -3.51
CA LEU A 130 -17.89 -5.27 -4.83
C LEU A 130 -17.63 -3.86 -5.35
N ILE A 131 -16.36 -3.43 -5.26
CA ILE A 131 -15.89 -2.14 -5.74
C ILE A 131 -14.88 -2.35 -6.85
N PHE A 132 -14.97 -1.59 -7.94
CA PHE A 132 -14.11 -1.74 -9.10
C PHE A 132 -12.97 -0.70 -9.12
N ALA A 133 -11.87 -1.05 -9.76
CA ALA A 133 -10.68 -0.22 -9.86
C ALA A 133 -10.88 1.07 -10.66
N HIS A 134 -11.74 1.04 -11.71
CA HIS A 134 -11.95 2.18 -12.59
C HIS A 134 -13.23 2.93 -12.27
N GLY A 135 -13.20 4.26 -12.40
CA GLY A 135 -14.32 5.19 -12.24
C GLY A 135 -14.01 6.43 -11.42
N GLY A 136 -13.07 6.38 -10.50
CA GLY A 136 -12.66 7.54 -9.69
C GLY A 136 -11.73 8.48 -10.46
N VAL A 137 -12.04 9.76 -10.47
CA VAL A 137 -11.20 10.82 -11.07
C VAL A 137 -10.58 11.74 -10.02
N GLY A 138 -11.04 11.65 -8.78
CA GLY A 138 -10.44 12.34 -7.63
C GLY A 138 -10.73 13.84 -7.51
N ALA A 139 -11.61 14.39 -8.35
CA ALA A 139 -12.01 15.80 -8.26
C ALA A 139 -13.06 16.04 -7.17
N SER A 140 -14.03 15.15 -7.04
CA SER A 140 -15.00 15.08 -5.94
C SER A 140 -14.73 13.85 -5.05
N GLY A 141 -13.48 13.47 -4.93
CA GLY A 141 -13.05 12.24 -4.32
C GLY A 141 -13.38 11.01 -5.17
N ASP A 142 -13.71 9.92 -4.51
CA ASP A 142 -13.90 8.58 -5.06
C ASP A 142 -15.39 8.30 -5.38
N LEU A 143 -16.09 9.23 -6.05
CA LEU A 143 -17.54 9.17 -6.25
C LEU A 143 -18.03 7.79 -6.67
N VAL A 144 -17.43 7.23 -7.71
CA VAL A 144 -17.86 5.95 -8.30
C VAL A 144 -17.61 4.78 -7.34
N GLN A 145 -16.42 4.69 -6.78
CA GLN A 145 -16.08 3.63 -5.85
C GLN A 145 -16.92 3.70 -4.57
N LEU A 146 -17.11 4.90 -4.01
CA LEU A 146 -17.93 5.09 -2.82
C LEU A 146 -19.44 4.87 -3.14
N ALA A 147 -19.88 5.09 -4.37
CA ALA A 147 -21.24 4.75 -4.79
C ALA A 147 -21.48 3.24 -4.70
N HIS A 148 -20.52 2.40 -5.07
CA HIS A 148 -20.64 0.94 -4.87
C HIS A 148 -20.74 0.56 -3.38
N LEU A 149 -20.00 1.24 -2.48
CA LEU A 149 -20.18 1.06 -1.04
C LEU A 149 -21.58 1.49 -0.60
N ALA A 150 -22.03 2.69 -1.03
CA ALA A 150 -23.36 3.22 -0.71
C ALA A 150 -24.49 2.32 -1.23
N LEU A 151 -24.31 1.70 -2.41
CA LEU A 151 -25.25 0.74 -2.98
C LEU A 151 -25.46 -0.46 -2.05
N VAL A 152 -24.37 -0.99 -1.47
CA VAL A 152 -24.44 -2.09 -0.48
C VAL A 152 -25.15 -1.62 0.79
N LEU A 153 -24.86 -0.40 1.27
CA LEU A 153 -25.52 0.12 2.48
C LEU A 153 -27.04 0.26 2.33
N ILE A 154 -27.55 0.55 1.11
CA ILE A 154 -28.99 0.57 0.83
C ILE A 154 -29.56 -0.82 0.46
N GLY A 155 -28.79 -1.89 0.59
CA GLY A 155 -29.21 -3.28 0.37
C GLY A 155 -29.23 -3.74 -1.07
N GLU A 156 -28.60 -2.98 -1.98
CA GLU A 156 -28.49 -3.29 -3.41
C GLU A 156 -27.06 -3.73 -3.77
N GLY A 157 -26.84 -4.15 -5.02
CA GLY A 157 -25.53 -4.58 -5.51
C GLY A 157 -25.05 -5.91 -4.91
N GLU A 158 -23.74 -6.12 -4.92
CA GLU A 158 -23.12 -7.39 -4.59
C GLU A 158 -21.97 -7.22 -3.59
N VAL A 159 -21.70 -8.29 -2.85
CA VAL A 159 -20.62 -8.38 -1.86
C VAL A 159 -19.84 -9.68 -2.03
N PHE A 160 -18.60 -9.70 -1.60
CA PHE A 160 -17.90 -10.94 -1.29
C PHE A 160 -18.14 -11.27 0.18
N TYR A 161 -18.65 -12.47 0.43
CA TYR A 161 -18.89 -12.99 1.77
C TYR A 161 -18.51 -14.47 1.83
N LYS A 162 -17.65 -14.84 2.80
CA LYS A 162 -17.09 -16.20 2.92
C LYS A 162 -16.41 -16.71 1.64
N GLY A 163 -15.76 -15.82 0.89
CA GLY A 163 -15.04 -16.13 -0.34
C GLY A 163 -15.91 -16.21 -1.61
N GLU A 164 -17.22 -16.02 -1.48
CA GLU A 164 -18.16 -16.07 -2.61
C GLU A 164 -18.74 -14.69 -2.91
N ARG A 165 -18.94 -14.40 -4.21
CA ARG A 165 -19.66 -13.22 -4.69
C ARG A 165 -21.17 -13.47 -4.62
N ARG A 166 -21.88 -12.63 -3.88
CA ARG A 166 -23.31 -12.81 -3.57
C ARG A 166 -24.07 -11.48 -3.62
N GLU A 167 -25.38 -11.57 -3.87
CA GLU A 167 -26.29 -10.42 -3.76
C GLU A 167 -26.30 -9.88 -2.32
N THR A 168 -26.18 -8.56 -2.15
CA THR A 168 -26.19 -7.89 -0.84
C THR A 168 -27.42 -8.26 -0.03
N LYS A 169 -28.62 -8.22 -0.66
CA LYS A 169 -29.90 -8.52 -0.03
C LYS A 169 -29.92 -9.92 0.59
N ALA A 170 -29.36 -10.91 -0.11
CA ALA A 170 -29.32 -12.30 0.38
C ALA A 170 -28.43 -12.44 1.60
N VAL A 171 -27.24 -11.79 1.59
CA VAL A 171 -26.31 -11.81 2.72
C VAL A 171 -26.90 -11.08 3.93
N PHE A 172 -27.52 -9.92 3.73
CA PHE A 172 -28.18 -9.17 4.82
C PHE A 172 -29.31 -9.97 5.47
N GLN A 173 -30.14 -10.66 4.66
CA GLN A 173 -31.17 -11.56 5.20
C GLN A 173 -30.58 -12.72 6.01
N GLU A 174 -29.52 -13.35 5.54
CA GLU A 174 -28.83 -14.44 6.28
C GLU A 174 -28.31 -13.97 7.65
N LEU A 175 -27.82 -12.73 7.73
CA LEU A 175 -27.20 -12.17 8.92
C LEU A 175 -28.13 -11.34 9.81
N GLY A 176 -29.40 -11.18 9.40
CA GLY A 176 -30.36 -10.33 10.13
C GLY A 176 -30.00 -8.84 10.11
N LEU A 177 -29.25 -8.40 9.09
CA LEU A 177 -28.90 -6.98 8.90
C LEU A 177 -30.00 -6.26 8.11
N SER A 178 -30.23 -5.00 8.45
CA SER A 178 -31.17 -4.14 7.71
C SER A 178 -30.40 -3.10 6.89
N PRO A 179 -30.78 -2.88 5.63
CA PRO A 179 -30.27 -1.75 4.86
C PRO A 179 -30.62 -0.42 5.55
N ILE A 180 -29.82 0.61 5.29
CA ILE A 180 -30.17 1.97 5.72
C ILE A 180 -31.27 2.54 4.82
N GLU A 181 -32.10 3.41 5.41
CA GLU A 181 -32.96 4.32 4.68
C GLU A 181 -32.25 5.67 4.57
N ILE A 182 -32.08 6.15 3.34
CA ILE A 182 -31.41 7.43 3.08
C ILE A 182 -32.21 8.59 3.69
N LYS A 183 -31.49 9.49 4.37
CA LYS A 183 -32.07 10.69 5.00
C LYS A 183 -31.31 11.94 4.54
N LEU A 184 -32.01 13.06 4.43
CA LEU A 184 -31.44 14.36 4.04
C LEU A 184 -30.51 14.25 2.81
N ARG A 185 -29.21 14.50 3.02
CA ARG A 185 -28.16 14.49 1.99
C ARG A 185 -27.26 13.24 2.01
N GLU A 186 -27.70 12.17 2.62
CA GLU A 186 -26.82 11.00 2.84
C GLU A 186 -26.29 10.38 1.55
N GLY A 187 -27.06 10.39 0.46
CA GLY A 187 -26.57 9.93 -0.83
C GLY A 187 -25.28 10.64 -1.24
N LEU A 188 -25.24 11.97 -1.13
CA LEU A 188 -24.02 12.74 -1.39
C LEU A 188 -22.96 12.49 -0.32
N ALA A 189 -23.32 12.52 0.96
CA ALA A 189 -22.39 12.32 2.06
C ALA A 189 -21.71 10.93 2.03
N LEU A 190 -22.34 9.92 1.47
CA LEU A 190 -21.76 8.58 1.35
C LEU A 190 -20.72 8.48 0.24
N ILE A 191 -20.85 9.24 -0.85
CA ILE A 191 -20.01 9.08 -2.03
C ILE A 191 -18.96 10.18 -2.21
N ASN A 192 -19.10 11.32 -1.54
CA ASN A 192 -18.21 12.46 -1.68
C ASN A 192 -17.05 12.41 -0.67
N GLY A 193 -15.84 12.12 -1.12
CA GLY A 193 -14.65 12.04 -0.26
C GLY A 193 -13.55 11.13 -0.81
N THR A 194 -12.41 11.11 -0.12
CA THR A 194 -11.14 10.50 -0.56
C THR A 194 -10.87 9.11 0.05
N SER A 195 -11.88 8.49 0.65
CA SER A 195 -11.67 7.32 1.53
C SER A 195 -11.18 6.07 0.80
N VAL A 196 -11.48 5.90 -0.50
CA VAL A 196 -11.03 4.72 -1.25
C VAL A 196 -9.57 4.85 -1.64
N MET A 197 -9.16 5.97 -2.23
CA MET A 197 -7.75 6.22 -2.54
C MET A 197 -6.89 6.16 -1.27
N THR A 198 -7.40 6.67 -0.14
CA THR A 198 -6.73 6.65 1.16
C THR A 198 -6.62 5.24 1.71
N GLY A 199 -7.70 4.44 1.65
CA GLY A 199 -7.71 3.05 2.09
C GLY A 199 -6.72 2.18 1.31
N ILE A 200 -6.68 2.32 -0.02
CA ILE A 200 -5.67 1.67 -0.87
C ILE A 200 -4.27 2.14 -0.47
N GLY A 201 -4.10 3.44 -0.24
CA GLY A 201 -2.82 4.03 0.18
C GLY A 201 -2.28 3.45 1.48
N ILE A 202 -3.12 3.19 2.47
CA ILE A 202 -2.74 2.56 3.74
C ILE A 202 -2.19 1.14 3.51
N VAL A 203 -2.89 0.32 2.73
CA VAL A 203 -2.45 -1.03 2.40
C VAL A 203 -1.13 -0.99 1.61
N ASN A 204 -1.00 -0.07 0.66
CA ASN A 204 0.22 0.12 -0.12
C ASN A 204 1.41 0.49 0.78
N THR A 205 1.22 1.40 1.72
CA THR A 205 2.28 1.84 2.65
C THR A 205 2.73 0.70 3.56
N TYR A 206 1.79 -0.08 4.09
CA TYR A 206 2.09 -1.27 4.88
C TYR A 206 2.92 -2.29 4.08
N LYS A 207 2.52 -2.58 2.85
CA LYS A 207 3.25 -3.51 1.96
C LYS A 207 4.62 -2.94 1.56
N ALA A 208 4.74 -1.64 1.30
CA ALA A 208 6.01 -0.99 0.99
C ALA A 208 7.00 -1.02 2.17
N GLN A 209 6.51 -0.90 3.42
CA GLN A 209 7.34 -1.08 4.60
C GLN A 209 7.90 -2.52 4.66
N LYS A 210 7.06 -3.54 4.46
CA LYS A 210 7.51 -4.94 4.38
C LYS A 210 8.54 -5.18 3.28
N LEU A 211 8.32 -4.62 2.08
CA LEU A 211 9.30 -4.68 0.99
C LEU A 211 10.64 -4.09 1.40
N THR A 212 10.62 -2.94 2.08
CA THR A 212 11.85 -2.28 2.56
C THR A 212 12.58 -3.17 3.56
N ASP A 213 11.88 -3.74 4.53
CA ASP A 213 12.46 -4.63 5.54
C ASP A 213 13.07 -5.90 4.93
N TRP A 214 12.39 -6.53 3.97
CA TRP A 214 12.92 -7.69 3.26
C TRP A 214 14.09 -7.35 2.34
N SER A 215 14.09 -6.17 1.71
CA SER A 215 15.19 -5.70 0.88
C SER A 215 16.47 -5.40 1.70
N ILE A 216 16.33 -4.88 2.93
CA ILE A 216 17.45 -4.73 3.86
C ILE A 216 18.06 -6.11 4.18
N LYS A 217 17.22 -7.08 4.54
CA LYS A 217 17.65 -8.45 4.88
C LYS A 217 18.33 -9.13 3.68
N ALA A 218 17.75 -9.04 2.48
CA ALA A 218 18.34 -9.58 1.26
C ALA A 218 19.72 -8.96 0.98
N SER A 219 19.82 -7.63 1.11
CA SER A 219 21.10 -6.93 0.95
C SER A 219 22.14 -7.36 1.99
N CYS A 220 21.74 -7.65 3.24
CA CYS A 220 22.62 -8.20 4.27
C CYS A 220 23.15 -9.58 3.86
N PHE A 221 22.26 -10.48 3.44
CA PHE A 221 22.65 -11.80 2.95
C PHE A 221 23.65 -11.74 1.81
N ILE A 222 23.39 -10.88 0.83
CA ILE A 222 24.27 -10.76 -0.33
C ILE A 222 25.63 -10.23 0.10
N ASN A 223 25.71 -9.28 1.05
CA ASN A 223 26.97 -8.82 1.61
C ASN A 223 27.73 -9.95 2.34
N GLU A 224 27.04 -10.86 3.03
CA GLU A 224 27.67 -12.08 3.59
C GLU A 224 28.18 -13.01 2.50
N LEU A 225 27.33 -13.34 1.50
CA LEU A 225 27.70 -14.22 0.39
C LEU A 225 28.97 -13.78 -0.32
N VAL A 226 29.12 -12.48 -0.54
CA VAL A 226 30.27 -11.92 -1.26
C VAL A 226 31.43 -11.52 -0.34
N GLN A 227 31.30 -11.75 0.95
CA GLN A 227 32.29 -11.39 1.97
C GLN A 227 32.70 -9.91 1.88
N ALA A 228 31.67 -9.04 1.82
CA ALA A 228 31.87 -7.59 1.70
C ALA A 228 32.55 -6.97 2.93
N TYR A 229 33.09 -5.75 2.76
CA TYR A 229 33.69 -5.00 3.88
C TYR A 229 32.60 -4.33 4.74
N ASP A 230 32.86 -4.24 6.04
CA ASP A 230 31.97 -3.69 7.08
C ASP A 230 31.81 -2.16 7.03
N ASP A 231 32.74 -1.44 6.41
CA ASP A 231 32.70 0.02 6.31
C ASP A 231 31.51 0.58 5.55
N HIS A 232 30.88 -0.20 4.65
CA HIS A 232 29.68 0.24 3.91
C HIS A 232 28.51 0.65 4.82
N PHE A 233 28.37 -0.03 5.94
CA PHE A 233 27.32 0.21 6.93
C PHE A 233 27.86 0.67 8.29
N SER A 234 29.15 1.11 8.34
CA SER A 234 29.76 1.64 9.57
C SER A 234 29.04 2.88 10.10
N ILE A 235 29.20 3.11 11.40
CA ILE A 235 28.63 4.28 12.09
C ILE A 235 29.23 5.56 11.51
N GLU A 236 30.55 5.58 11.40
CA GLU A 236 31.33 6.75 11.01
C GLU A 236 30.98 7.24 9.60
N LEU A 237 30.92 6.31 8.63
CA LEU A 237 30.53 6.64 7.25
C LEU A 237 29.11 7.22 7.18
N ASN A 238 28.16 6.56 7.86
CA ASN A 238 26.75 6.91 7.72
C ASN A 238 26.34 8.10 8.59
N LEU A 239 27.06 8.43 9.66
CA LEU A 239 26.89 9.67 10.41
C LEU A 239 27.42 10.91 9.68
N ALA A 240 28.32 10.76 8.71
CA ALA A 240 28.82 11.86 7.89
C ALA A 240 27.72 12.50 6.99
N LYS A 241 26.58 11.83 6.80
CA LYS A 241 25.39 12.37 6.13
C LYS A 241 24.22 12.50 7.11
N LEU A 242 23.42 13.57 6.94
CA LEU A 242 22.36 13.93 7.90
C LEU A 242 21.02 13.23 7.66
N HIS A 243 20.91 12.38 6.64
CA HIS A 243 19.65 11.69 6.30
C HIS A 243 19.35 10.56 7.31
N GLU A 244 18.21 10.64 7.96
CA GLU A 244 17.79 9.68 9.01
C GLU A 244 17.61 8.27 8.45
N GLY A 245 16.87 8.13 7.34
CA GLY A 245 16.63 6.83 6.72
C GLY A 245 17.93 6.11 6.34
N GLN A 246 18.94 6.81 5.82
CA GLN A 246 20.25 6.20 5.55
C GLN A 246 20.90 5.63 6.81
N ARG A 247 20.86 6.37 7.91
CA ARG A 247 21.43 5.95 9.21
C ARG A 247 20.70 4.74 9.76
N ASP A 248 19.37 4.75 9.68
CA ASP A 248 18.52 3.67 10.16
C ASP A 248 18.75 2.38 9.36
N ILE A 249 18.86 2.47 8.03
CA ILE A 249 19.19 1.31 7.17
C ILE A 249 20.58 0.76 7.55
N ALA A 250 21.59 1.63 7.68
CA ALA A 250 22.93 1.19 8.08
C ALA A 250 22.94 0.55 9.49
N GLN A 251 22.13 1.06 10.42
CA GLN A 251 21.97 0.47 11.75
C GLN A 251 21.30 -0.91 11.68
N ALA A 252 20.24 -1.05 10.89
CA ALA A 252 19.55 -2.33 10.69
C ALA A 252 20.51 -3.38 10.09
N MET A 253 21.34 -2.99 9.10
CA MET A 253 22.36 -3.87 8.53
C MET A 253 23.39 -4.30 9.56
N ARG A 254 23.94 -3.37 10.37
CA ARG A 254 24.89 -3.72 11.44
C ARG A 254 24.29 -4.70 12.46
N HIS A 255 23.02 -4.48 12.82
CA HIS A 255 22.32 -5.37 13.76
C HIS A 255 22.14 -6.76 13.16
N HIS A 256 21.72 -6.86 11.91
CA HIS A 256 21.50 -8.13 11.21
C HIS A 256 22.80 -8.92 11.04
N LEU A 257 23.92 -8.24 10.80
CA LEU A 257 25.23 -8.82 10.49
C LEU A 257 26.16 -8.94 11.70
N ALA A 258 25.67 -8.68 12.92
CA ALA A 258 26.52 -8.48 14.11
C ALA A 258 27.46 -9.65 14.45
N ASP A 259 27.01 -10.88 14.23
CA ASP A 259 27.76 -12.12 14.52
C ASP A 259 28.16 -12.90 13.25
N SER A 260 28.10 -12.26 12.08
CA SER A 260 28.53 -12.85 10.82
C SER A 260 30.03 -13.14 10.80
N GLN A 261 30.40 -14.35 10.37
CA GLN A 261 31.79 -14.76 10.19
C GLN A 261 32.29 -14.52 8.76
N LEU A 262 31.44 -13.91 7.89
CA LEU A 262 31.72 -13.72 6.48
C LEU A 262 32.08 -12.27 6.14
N ILE A 263 31.58 -11.32 6.91
CA ILE A 263 31.87 -9.89 6.71
C ILE A 263 33.32 -9.60 7.03
N LYS A 264 34.03 -9.03 6.06
CA LYS A 264 35.44 -8.69 6.19
C LYS A 264 35.65 -7.31 6.86
N ARG A 265 36.62 -7.22 7.72
CA ARG A 265 37.08 -5.94 8.28
C ARG A 265 38.18 -5.36 7.39
N ARG A 266 37.92 -4.20 6.78
CA ARG A 266 38.86 -3.59 5.83
C ARG A 266 40.25 -3.39 6.41
N HIS A 267 40.36 -2.95 7.67
CA HIS A 267 41.65 -2.71 8.32
C HIS A 267 42.48 -3.98 8.53
N GLU A 268 41.85 -5.14 8.68
CA GLU A 268 42.51 -6.43 8.80
C GLU A 268 43.05 -6.96 7.46
N HIS A 269 42.37 -6.61 6.34
CA HIS A 269 42.68 -7.13 5.03
C HIS A 269 43.50 -6.21 4.14
N LEU A 270 43.23 -4.89 4.14
CA LEU A 270 43.83 -3.96 3.20
C LEU A 270 44.81 -2.98 3.82
N TYR A 271 44.84 -2.80 5.18
CA TYR A 271 45.71 -1.83 5.83
C TYR A 271 46.92 -2.48 6.52
N ASN A 272 47.04 -3.80 6.51
CA ASN A 272 48.09 -4.57 7.21
C ASN A 272 49.23 -5.01 6.29
N GLY A 273 49.25 -4.69 5.00
CA GLY A 273 50.17 -5.27 4.03
C GLY A 273 51.12 -4.28 3.35
N ASN A 274 52.29 -4.75 2.95
CA ASN A 274 53.12 -4.13 1.92
C ASN A 274 52.46 -4.39 0.56
N ASN A 275 51.57 -3.52 0.14
CA ASN A 275 50.90 -3.60 -1.16
C ASN A 275 51.81 -2.96 -2.23
N ASN A 276 52.87 -3.65 -2.62
CA ASN A 276 53.76 -3.26 -3.73
C ASN A 276 53.26 -3.83 -5.08
N GLU A 277 52.01 -4.29 -5.16
CA GLU A 277 51.42 -4.84 -6.39
C GLU A 277 50.83 -3.70 -7.22
N ASP A 278 51.10 -3.68 -8.54
CA ASP A 278 50.47 -2.74 -9.49
C ASP A 278 48.98 -3.00 -9.65
N ILE A 279 48.54 -4.23 -9.45
CA ILE A 279 47.12 -4.68 -9.52
C ILE A 279 46.82 -5.50 -8.27
N PHE A 280 45.89 -5.01 -7.45
CA PHE A 280 45.48 -5.71 -6.24
C PHE A 280 44.63 -6.95 -6.60
N LYS A 281 44.91 -8.07 -5.94
CA LYS A 281 44.13 -9.32 -6.09
C LYS A 281 42.80 -9.27 -5.32
N GLU A 282 42.81 -8.60 -4.17
CA GLU A 282 41.60 -8.39 -3.36
C GLU A 282 40.78 -7.23 -3.92
N LYS A 283 39.45 -7.36 -3.88
CA LYS A 283 38.55 -6.25 -4.25
C LYS A 283 38.77 -5.09 -3.29
N VAL A 284 39.05 -3.91 -3.84
CA VAL A 284 39.14 -2.67 -3.05
C VAL A 284 37.77 -2.08 -2.71
N GLN A 285 36.81 -2.23 -3.61
CA GLN A 285 35.44 -1.73 -3.43
C GLN A 285 34.42 -2.68 -4.07
N GLU A 286 33.28 -2.85 -3.39
CA GLU A 286 32.13 -3.56 -3.94
C GLU A 286 31.36 -2.73 -4.98
N TYR A 287 30.51 -3.38 -5.77
CA TYR A 287 29.57 -2.74 -6.68
C TYR A 287 28.58 -1.84 -5.91
N TYR A 288 28.04 -0.84 -6.57
CA TYR A 288 27.12 0.12 -5.94
C TYR A 288 25.86 -0.54 -5.38
N SER A 289 25.34 -1.58 -6.03
CA SER A 289 24.19 -2.35 -5.52
C SER A 289 24.46 -3.06 -4.19
N LEU A 290 25.72 -3.22 -3.80
CA LEU A 290 26.13 -3.82 -2.53
C LEU A 290 26.54 -2.76 -1.51
N ARG A 291 27.45 -1.86 -1.87
CA ARG A 291 27.99 -0.89 -0.92
C ARG A 291 27.14 0.35 -0.69
N CYS A 292 26.23 0.69 -1.64
CA CYS A 292 25.37 1.87 -1.52
C CYS A 292 23.95 1.55 -1.02
N VAL A 293 23.76 0.39 -0.39
CA VAL A 293 22.44 -0.02 0.14
C VAL A 293 21.85 1.03 1.09
N PRO A 294 22.60 1.57 2.09
CA PRO A 294 22.04 2.61 2.96
C PRO A 294 21.61 3.88 2.20
N GLN A 295 22.36 4.27 1.16
CA GLN A 295 22.09 5.46 0.36
C GLN A 295 20.93 5.25 -0.63
N ILE A 296 20.62 4.01 -1.00
CA ILE A 296 19.51 3.66 -1.91
C ILE A 296 18.23 3.41 -1.12
N LEU A 297 18.26 2.60 -0.07
CA LEU A 297 17.08 2.27 0.74
C LEU A 297 16.70 3.39 1.72
N GLY A 298 17.64 4.25 2.13
CA GLY A 298 17.36 5.36 3.03
C GLY A 298 16.27 6.31 2.52
N PRO A 299 16.38 6.87 1.30
CA PRO A 299 15.31 7.69 0.72
C PRO A 299 13.96 6.97 0.57
N ILE A 300 13.98 5.64 0.39
CA ILE A 300 12.77 4.82 0.32
C ILE A 300 12.10 4.81 1.70
N LEU A 301 12.84 4.50 2.75
CA LEU A 301 12.34 4.48 4.12
C LEU A 301 11.79 5.85 4.55
N ASP A 302 12.53 6.94 4.27
CA ASP A 302 12.08 8.31 4.57
C ASP A 302 10.79 8.66 3.82
N THR A 303 10.65 8.20 2.57
CA THR A 303 9.42 8.41 1.78
C THR A 303 8.26 7.62 2.35
N VAL A 304 8.43 6.33 2.69
CA VAL A 304 7.38 5.50 3.31
C VAL A 304 6.86 6.16 4.59
N ARG A 305 7.74 6.63 5.46
CA ARG A 305 7.37 7.36 6.70
C ARG A 305 6.61 8.66 6.42
N SER A 306 7.05 9.40 5.41
CA SER A 306 6.37 10.66 5.01
C SER A 306 4.97 10.39 4.48
N VAL A 307 4.81 9.37 3.64
CA VAL A 307 3.51 8.93 3.09
C VAL A 307 2.58 8.50 4.22
N GLU A 308 3.07 7.68 5.15
CA GLU A 308 2.32 7.24 6.33
C GLU A 308 1.76 8.42 7.13
N HIS A 309 2.59 9.44 7.38
CA HIS A 309 2.18 10.64 8.09
C HIS A 309 1.07 11.43 7.36
N ILE A 310 1.13 11.55 6.03
CA ILE A 310 0.09 12.24 5.25
C ILE A 310 -1.21 11.43 5.25
N LEU A 311 -1.13 10.10 5.07
CA LEU A 311 -2.30 9.22 5.14
C LEU A 311 -2.98 9.29 6.52
N GLU A 312 -2.20 9.35 7.61
CA GLU A 312 -2.76 9.47 8.95
C GLU A 312 -3.52 10.79 9.16
N LYS A 313 -3.08 11.87 8.54
CA LYS A 313 -3.86 13.12 8.51
C LYS A 313 -5.14 12.97 7.72
N GLU A 314 -5.08 12.35 6.54
CA GLU A 314 -6.25 12.22 5.66
C GLU A 314 -7.35 11.35 6.28
N ILE A 315 -7.02 10.22 6.92
CA ILE A 315 -8.02 9.38 7.59
C ILE A 315 -8.71 10.08 8.76
N ASN A 316 -8.08 11.10 9.35
CA ASN A 316 -8.62 11.90 10.46
C ASN A 316 -9.17 13.26 10.00
N SER A 317 -9.46 13.40 8.70
CA SER A 317 -9.99 14.62 8.10
C SER A 317 -11.43 14.46 7.64
N ALA A 318 -12.22 15.53 7.75
CA ALA A 318 -13.53 15.63 7.13
C ALA A 318 -13.34 16.00 5.65
N ASN A 319 -13.43 15.01 4.78
CA ASN A 319 -13.20 15.12 3.34
C ASN A 319 -14.51 15.11 2.52
N ASP A 320 -15.51 15.84 3.00
CA ASP A 320 -16.85 15.95 2.40
C ASP A 320 -17.13 17.40 1.91
N ASN A 321 -18.24 17.61 1.26
CA ASN A 321 -18.81 18.92 0.93
C ASN A 321 -20.34 18.82 0.80
N PRO A 322 -21.09 19.71 1.45
CA PRO A 322 -20.65 20.76 2.37
C PRO A 322 -20.22 20.21 3.75
N ILE A 323 -19.37 20.96 4.43
CA ILE A 323 -19.00 20.71 5.83
C ILE A 323 -20.05 21.35 6.76
N VAL A 324 -20.59 20.55 7.64
CA VAL A 324 -21.54 20.98 8.68
C VAL A 324 -20.77 21.28 9.93
N ASP A 325 -20.86 22.51 10.44
CA ASP A 325 -20.18 22.91 11.67
C ASP A 325 -21.18 23.32 12.75
N VAL A 326 -21.34 22.44 13.73
CA VAL A 326 -22.27 22.65 14.87
C VAL A 326 -21.77 23.75 15.80
N GLU A 327 -20.46 23.93 15.94
CA GLU A 327 -19.90 24.93 16.85
C GLU A 327 -20.18 26.36 16.36
N THR A 328 -19.95 26.59 15.06
CA THR A 328 -20.21 27.89 14.44
C THR A 328 -21.65 28.07 13.97
N GLN A 329 -22.49 27.04 14.12
CA GLN A 329 -23.88 27.01 13.63
C GLN A 329 -24.00 27.37 12.14
N GLN A 330 -23.08 26.83 11.31
CA GLN A 330 -22.99 27.13 9.88
C GLN A 330 -22.75 25.87 9.04
N VAL A 331 -22.97 26.01 7.73
CA VAL A 331 -22.64 25.02 6.72
C VAL A 331 -21.74 25.67 5.70
N TYR A 332 -20.56 25.10 5.49
CA TYR A 332 -19.52 25.65 4.62
C TYR A 332 -19.36 24.83 3.36
N HIS A 333 -19.28 25.50 2.21
CA HIS A 333 -19.10 24.86 0.92
C HIS A 333 -17.65 25.01 0.46
N GLY A 334 -17.01 23.90 0.05
CA GLY A 334 -15.60 23.90 -0.33
C GLY A 334 -15.19 22.63 -1.08
N GLY A 335 -13.90 22.35 -1.10
CA GLY A 335 -13.30 21.27 -1.89
C GLY A 335 -12.51 20.25 -1.07
N ASN A 336 -12.85 19.97 0.18
CA ASN A 336 -12.12 19.01 1.03
C ASN A 336 -12.10 17.57 0.48
N PHE A 337 -12.95 17.30 -0.50
CA PHE A 337 -13.01 16.03 -1.24
C PHE A 337 -11.90 15.88 -2.30
N HIS A 338 -11.11 16.92 -2.56
CA HIS A 338 -10.10 16.86 -3.63
C HIS A 338 -8.92 15.97 -3.23
N GLY A 339 -8.55 15.02 -4.11
CA GLY A 339 -7.64 13.93 -3.77
C GLY A 339 -6.15 14.20 -4.00
N ASP A 340 -5.71 15.44 -4.19
CA ASP A 340 -4.33 15.77 -4.57
C ASP A 340 -3.28 15.30 -3.57
N TYR A 341 -3.54 15.38 -2.27
CA TYR A 341 -2.62 14.87 -1.26
C TYR A 341 -2.30 13.39 -1.47
N ILE A 342 -3.34 12.57 -1.65
CA ILE A 342 -3.16 11.12 -1.77
C ILE A 342 -2.58 10.75 -3.13
N SER A 343 -3.00 11.43 -4.20
CA SER A 343 -2.44 11.23 -5.54
C SER A 343 -0.92 11.43 -5.56
N LEU A 344 -0.45 12.56 -4.99
CA LEU A 344 0.98 12.86 -4.91
C LEU A 344 1.74 11.81 -4.09
N GLU A 345 1.20 11.42 -2.95
CA GLU A 345 1.87 10.46 -2.07
C GLU A 345 1.92 9.05 -2.69
N MET A 346 0.89 8.64 -3.43
CA MET A 346 0.90 7.36 -4.15
C MET A 346 1.91 7.36 -5.30
N ASP A 347 2.07 8.46 -6.00
CA ASP A 347 3.12 8.60 -7.01
C ASP A 347 4.53 8.59 -6.42
N ARG A 348 4.74 9.26 -5.28
CA ARG A 348 6.02 9.22 -4.55
C ARG A 348 6.35 7.80 -4.10
N LEU A 349 5.38 7.10 -3.51
CA LEU A 349 5.55 5.71 -3.04
C LEU A 349 5.87 4.77 -4.22
N LYS A 350 5.14 4.90 -5.31
CA LYS A 350 5.36 4.14 -6.55
C LYS A 350 6.78 4.33 -7.10
N LEU A 351 7.30 5.55 -7.14
CA LEU A 351 8.65 5.85 -7.60
C LEU A 351 9.72 5.15 -6.74
N VAL A 352 9.59 5.24 -5.42
CA VAL A 352 10.60 4.64 -4.54
C VAL A 352 10.54 3.11 -4.51
N VAL A 353 9.35 2.51 -4.64
CA VAL A 353 9.20 1.05 -4.77
C VAL A 353 9.75 0.57 -6.11
N THR A 354 9.58 1.32 -7.20
CA THR A 354 10.25 1.03 -8.47
C THR A 354 11.77 1.01 -8.30
N LYS A 355 12.33 1.99 -7.57
CA LYS A 355 13.77 2.02 -7.26
C LYS A 355 14.22 0.82 -6.43
N LEU A 356 13.40 0.37 -5.47
CA LEU A 356 13.68 -0.83 -4.69
C LEU A 356 13.72 -2.08 -5.60
N SER A 357 12.75 -2.26 -6.50
CA SER A 357 12.75 -3.40 -7.43
C SER A 357 13.97 -3.38 -8.37
N MET A 358 14.42 -2.19 -8.77
CA MET A 358 15.67 -2.05 -9.55
C MET A 358 16.90 -2.46 -8.74
N LEU A 359 16.96 -2.16 -7.43
CA LEU A 359 18.05 -2.62 -6.56
C LEU A 359 18.06 -4.14 -6.48
N ALA A 360 16.92 -4.76 -6.17
CA ALA A 360 16.77 -6.21 -6.08
C ALA A 360 17.19 -6.91 -7.41
N GLU A 361 16.76 -6.39 -8.55
CA GLU A 361 17.15 -6.91 -9.86
C GLU A 361 18.66 -6.78 -10.09
N ARG A 362 19.31 -5.68 -9.69
CA ARG A 362 20.77 -5.53 -9.81
C ARG A 362 21.55 -6.45 -8.88
N GLN A 363 21.08 -6.67 -7.68
CA GLN A 363 21.64 -7.63 -6.72
C GLN A 363 21.46 -9.07 -7.24
N LEU A 364 20.28 -9.40 -7.76
CA LEU A 364 20.02 -10.66 -8.42
C LEU A 364 20.98 -10.89 -9.60
N ASN A 365 21.12 -9.92 -10.51
CA ASN A 365 22.07 -10.00 -11.62
C ASN A 365 23.50 -10.21 -11.15
N TYR A 366 23.90 -9.57 -10.05
CA TYR A 366 25.23 -9.77 -9.48
C TYR A 366 25.46 -11.22 -9.05
N LEU A 367 24.49 -11.85 -8.38
CA LEU A 367 24.60 -13.27 -7.97
C LEU A 367 24.61 -14.23 -9.17
N LEU A 368 23.87 -13.93 -10.21
CA LEU A 368 23.73 -14.80 -11.40
C LEU A 368 24.91 -14.70 -12.38
N ASN A 369 25.69 -13.63 -12.30
CA ASN A 369 26.76 -13.35 -13.26
C ASN A 369 28.13 -13.75 -12.70
N SER A 370 28.56 -14.98 -12.96
CA SER A 370 29.85 -15.52 -12.52
C SER A 370 31.08 -14.73 -12.98
N LYS A 371 30.95 -13.91 -14.05
CA LYS A 371 32.06 -13.08 -14.54
C LYS A 371 32.31 -11.84 -13.68
N ILE A 372 31.30 -11.41 -12.88
CA ILE A 372 31.42 -10.23 -12.03
C ILE A 372 31.52 -10.58 -10.56
N ASN A 373 30.95 -11.69 -10.10
CA ASN A 373 31.06 -12.13 -8.71
C ASN A 373 32.27 -13.06 -8.47
N GLU A 374 32.69 -13.83 -9.49
CA GLU A 374 33.85 -14.75 -9.48
C GLU A 374 33.82 -15.82 -8.36
N MET A 375 32.64 -16.04 -7.76
CA MET A 375 32.45 -16.93 -6.60
C MET A 375 31.40 -18.03 -6.89
N LEU A 376 30.34 -17.65 -7.60
CA LEU A 376 29.19 -18.51 -7.86
C LEU A 376 29.24 -19.09 -9.29
N PRO A 377 28.72 -20.31 -9.49
CA PRO A 377 28.56 -20.82 -10.85
C PRO A 377 27.58 -19.94 -11.65
N PRO A 378 27.68 -19.87 -12.99
CA PRO A 378 26.75 -19.12 -13.82
C PRO A 378 25.32 -19.46 -13.48
N PHE A 379 24.47 -18.43 -13.27
CA PHE A 379 23.06 -18.57 -12.89
C PHE A 379 22.84 -19.35 -11.59
N VAL A 380 23.82 -19.39 -10.68
CA VAL A 380 23.81 -20.21 -9.46
C VAL A 380 23.37 -21.66 -9.75
N ASN A 381 23.86 -22.21 -10.86
CA ASN A 381 23.50 -23.54 -11.35
C ASN A 381 24.32 -24.60 -10.60
N LEU A 382 23.68 -25.40 -9.75
CA LEU A 382 24.26 -26.51 -9.01
C LEU A 382 24.31 -27.83 -9.79
N GLY A 383 23.73 -27.88 -10.99
CA GLY A 383 23.69 -29.01 -11.87
C GLY A 383 24.84 -29.01 -12.88
N LYS A 384 24.66 -29.72 -13.96
CA LYS A 384 25.65 -29.82 -15.05
C LYS A 384 25.62 -28.59 -15.94
N LEU A 385 26.68 -27.81 -15.95
CA LEU A 385 26.79 -26.60 -16.81
C LEU A 385 26.68 -26.98 -18.30
N GLY A 386 25.90 -26.17 -19.02
CA GLY A 386 25.59 -26.43 -20.44
C GLY A 386 24.45 -27.43 -20.67
N PHE A 387 23.97 -28.09 -19.62
CA PHE A 387 22.82 -29.00 -19.69
C PHE A 387 21.65 -28.49 -18.78
N ASN A 388 21.95 -28.08 -17.55
CA ASN A 388 20.98 -27.44 -16.64
C ASN A 388 21.10 -25.92 -16.75
N PHE A 389 20.02 -25.22 -16.51
CA PHE A 389 19.89 -23.75 -16.64
C PHE A 389 19.93 -23.00 -15.31
N GLY A 390 19.66 -23.69 -14.19
CA GLY A 390 19.61 -23.08 -12.86
C GLY A 390 18.60 -21.93 -12.79
N MET A 391 19.04 -20.75 -12.36
CA MET A 391 18.19 -19.56 -12.18
C MET A 391 18.05 -18.70 -13.46
N GLN A 392 18.54 -19.14 -14.63
CA GLN A 392 18.50 -18.34 -15.86
C GLN A 392 17.06 -17.95 -16.26
N GLY A 393 16.13 -18.88 -16.22
CA GLY A 393 14.74 -18.64 -16.65
C GLY A 393 14.03 -17.59 -15.79
N VAL A 394 14.21 -17.62 -14.48
CA VAL A 394 13.57 -16.66 -13.57
C VAL A 394 14.22 -15.28 -13.61
N GLN A 395 15.48 -15.16 -14.08
CA GLN A 395 16.08 -13.85 -14.35
C GLN A 395 15.29 -13.08 -15.41
N PHE A 396 14.82 -13.75 -16.47
CA PHE A 396 13.98 -13.11 -17.49
C PHE A 396 12.69 -12.56 -16.87
N THR A 397 12.06 -13.31 -15.97
CA THR A 397 10.87 -12.85 -15.23
C THR A 397 11.18 -11.61 -14.42
N ALA A 398 12.24 -11.63 -13.59
CA ALA A 398 12.62 -10.48 -12.75
C ALA A 398 12.92 -9.23 -13.60
N THR A 399 13.62 -9.38 -14.73
CA THR A 399 13.93 -8.27 -15.64
C THR A 399 12.66 -7.71 -16.30
N SER A 400 11.77 -8.57 -16.79
CA SER A 400 10.49 -8.17 -17.41
C SER A 400 9.60 -7.43 -16.41
N THR A 401 9.45 -7.97 -15.19
CA THR A 401 8.65 -7.37 -14.13
C THR A 401 9.21 -6.03 -13.66
N THR A 402 10.55 -5.90 -13.58
CA THR A 402 11.19 -4.62 -13.26
C THR A 402 10.98 -3.59 -14.37
N ALA A 403 11.03 -4.00 -15.64
CA ALA A 403 10.75 -3.11 -16.78
C ALA A 403 9.30 -2.60 -16.76
N GLU A 404 8.33 -3.46 -16.38
CA GLU A 404 6.94 -3.03 -16.17
C GLU A 404 6.85 -1.98 -15.05
N ASN A 405 7.54 -2.17 -13.92
CA ASN A 405 7.58 -1.17 -12.83
C ASN A 405 8.16 0.16 -13.29
N GLN A 406 9.21 0.15 -14.10
CA GLN A 406 9.78 1.37 -14.68
C GLN A 406 8.78 2.09 -15.59
N ALA A 407 8.03 1.38 -16.42
CA ALA A 407 6.99 1.95 -17.26
C ALA A 407 5.82 2.52 -16.44
N LEU A 408 5.40 1.82 -15.39
CA LEU A 408 4.33 2.25 -14.50
C LEU A 408 4.71 3.40 -13.55
N SER A 409 6.00 3.76 -13.46
CA SER A 409 6.48 4.83 -12.57
C SER A 409 6.16 6.25 -13.06
N THR A 410 5.55 6.41 -14.25
CA THR A 410 5.08 7.71 -14.75
C THR A 410 4.06 8.31 -13.77
N SER A 411 4.20 9.61 -13.46
CA SER A 411 3.32 10.31 -12.53
C SER A 411 1.90 10.41 -13.08
N LEU A 412 0.90 10.12 -12.24
CA LEU A 412 -0.52 10.38 -12.51
C LEU A 412 -1.00 11.68 -11.89
N TYR A 413 -0.34 12.17 -10.86
CA TYR A 413 -0.67 13.42 -10.19
C TYR A 413 -0.73 14.62 -11.13
N VAL A 414 0.10 14.62 -12.18
CA VAL A 414 0.13 15.68 -13.19
C VAL A 414 -0.81 15.42 -14.40
N HIS A 415 -1.60 14.35 -14.37
CA HIS A 415 -2.60 14.05 -15.41
C HIS A 415 -3.96 14.55 -14.96
N SER A 416 -4.49 15.55 -15.64
CA SER A 416 -5.81 16.13 -15.39
C SER A 416 -6.62 16.13 -16.66
N ILE A 417 -7.77 15.44 -16.62
CA ILE A 417 -8.71 15.34 -17.74
C ILE A 417 -10.04 15.96 -17.29
N PRO A 418 -10.42 17.16 -17.74
CA PRO A 418 -11.67 17.79 -17.39
C PRO A 418 -12.88 16.90 -17.71
N ASN A 419 -13.86 16.90 -16.83
CA ASN A 419 -15.10 16.12 -17.00
C ASN A 419 -16.27 16.83 -16.31
N ASN A 420 -17.44 16.18 -16.30
CA ASN A 420 -18.66 16.68 -15.67
C ASN A 420 -19.05 18.08 -16.20
N ASN A 421 -19.11 18.24 -17.55
CA ASN A 421 -19.33 19.51 -18.24
C ASN A 421 -18.36 20.61 -17.75
N ASP A 422 -17.09 20.30 -17.67
CA ASP A 422 -15.99 21.17 -17.20
C ASP A 422 -16.18 21.76 -15.78
N ASN A 423 -17.18 21.31 -15.04
CA ASN A 423 -17.32 21.66 -13.62
C ASN A 423 -16.17 21.09 -12.78
N GLN A 424 -15.64 19.92 -13.20
CA GLN A 424 -14.43 19.32 -12.66
C GLN A 424 -13.27 19.52 -13.65
N ASP A 425 -12.80 20.75 -13.75
CA ASP A 425 -11.79 21.20 -14.73
C ASP A 425 -10.35 20.85 -14.32
N ILE A 426 -10.12 20.51 -13.06
CA ILE A 426 -8.88 19.94 -12.54
C ILE A 426 -9.20 18.73 -11.66
N VAL A 427 -8.50 17.61 -11.88
CA VAL A 427 -8.74 16.33 -11.19
C VAL A 427 -7.43 15.74 -10.69
N SER A 428 -7.49 14.98 -9.57
CA SER A 428 -6.30 14.46 -8.92
C SER A 428 -5.86 13.08 -9.40
N MET A 429 -6.76 12.27 -9.97
CA MET A 429 -6.54 10.86 -10.34
C MET A 429 -6.03 9.98 -9.18
N GLY A 430 -6.40 10.30 -7.92
CA GLY A 430 -5.83 9.71 -6.72
C GLY A 430 -6.05 8.20 -6.63
N THR A 431 -7.26 7.69 -6.95
CA THR A 431 -7.53 6.25 -6.96
C THR A 431 -6.71 5.52 -8.02
N ASN A 432 -6.55 6.10 -9.23
CA ASN A 432 -5.70 5.52 -10.26
C ASN A 432 -4.23 5.46 -9.82
N ALA A 433 -3.72 6.53 -9.20
CA ALA A 433 -2.37 6.57 -8.65
C ALA A 433 -2.18 5.47 -7.58
N ALA A 434 -3.15 5.31 -6.68
CA ALA A 434 -3.11 4.29 -5.63
C ALA A 434 -3.16 2.85 -6.20
N VAL A 435 -4.04 2.57 -7.17
CA VAL A 435 -4.15 1.25 -7.83
C VAL A 435 -2.88 0.91 -8.60
N ILE A 436 -2.30 1.85 -9.34
CA ILE A 436 -1.03 1.59 -10.05
C ILE A 436 0.11 1.41 -9.06
N CYS A 437 0.14 2.15 -7.96
CA CYS A 437 1.10 1.92 -6.88
C CYS A 437 0.99 0.50 -6.31
N SER A 438 -0.23 -0.02 -6.10
CA SER A 438 -0.45 -1.41 -5.68
C SER A 438 0.17 -2.40 -6.68
N LYS A 439 -0.02 -2.18 -7.99
CA LYS A 439 0.57 -3.05 -9.03
C LYS A 439 2.10 -3.05 -8.98
N VAL A 440 2.72 -1.87 -8.80
CA VAL A 440 4.18 -1.75 -8.69
C VAL A 440 4.71 -2.47 -7.44
N ILE A 441 3.98 -2.39 -6.32
CA ILE A 441 4.32 -3.10 -5.08
C ILE A 441 4.24 -4.63 -5.27
N GLU A 442 3.16 -5.13 -5.90
CA GLU A 442 2.99 -6.56 -6.18
C GLU A 442 4.11 -7.10 -7.09
N ASN A 443 4.49 -6.33 -8.10
CA ASN A 443 5.62 -6.64 -8.97
C ASN A 443 6.95 -6.63 -8.21
N ALA A 444 7.16 -5.68 -7.30
CA ALA A 444 8.38 -5.62 -6.50
C ALA A 444 8.54 -6.84 -5.58
N PHE A 445 7.45 -7.34 -4.99
CA PHE A 445 7.46 -8.60 -4.23
C PHE A 445 7.84 -9.80 -5.10
N GLU A 446 7.43 -9.85 -6.37
CA GLU A 446 7.79 -10.91 -7.29
C GLU A 446 9.29 -10.90 -7.62
N VAL A 447 9.85 -9.73 -7.91
CA VAL A 447 11.30 -9.58 -8.14
C VAL A 447 12.08 -9.97 -6.89
N LEU A 448 11.64 -9.51 -5.72
CA LEU A 448 12.28 -9.82 -4.44
C LEU A 448 12.18 -11.32 -4.09
N ALA A 449 11.06 -11.98 -4.41
CA ALA A 449 10.93 -13.43 -4.22
C ALA A 449 11.96 -14.22 -5.05
N ILE A 450 12.19 -13.82 -6.31
CA ILE A 450 13.21 -14.42 -7.16
C ILE A 450 14.61 -14.20 -6.59
N GLU A 451 14.90 -13.02 -6.07
CA GLU A 451 16.16 -12.71 -5.41
C GLU A 451 16.37 -13.62 -4.19
N TRP A 452 15.36 -13.80 -3.33
CA TRP A 452 15.43 -14.65 -2.15
C TRP A 452 15.64 -16.13 -2.47
N ILE A 453 15.01 -16.66 -3.54
CA ILE A 453 15.27 -18.01 -4.02
C ILE A 453 16.73 -18.16 -4.46
N THR A 454 17.24 -17.14 -5.16
CA THR A 454 18.64 -17.14 -5.64
C THR A 454 19.62 -17.05 -4.47
N ILE A 455 19.34 -16.25 -3.47
CA ILE A 455 20.13 -16.16 -2.22
C ILE A 455 20.20 -17.55 -1.56
N ALA A 456 19.05 -18.22 -1.41
CA ALA A 456 19.02 -19.54 -0.81
C ALA A 456 19.88 -20.57 -1.61
N GLN A 457 19.78 -20.57 -2.95
CA GLN A 457 20.63 -21.44 -3.79
C GLN A 457 22.12 -21.05 -3.70
N ALA A 458 22.44 -19.75 -3.57
CA ALA A 458 23.83 -19.30 -3.44
C ALA A 458 24.49 -19.75 -2.11
N VAL A 459 23.73 -19.82 -1.02
CA VAL A 459 24.21 -20.36 0.26
C VAL A 459 24.62 -21.82 0.10
N GLU A 460 23.82 -22.64 -0.62
CA GLU A 460 24.16 -24.04 -0.93
C GLU A 460 25.40 -24.13 -1.82
N ALA A 461 25.47 -23.29 -2.86
CA ALA A 461 26.60 -23.29 -3.80
C ALA A 461 27.93 -23.03 -3.11
N LEU A 462 27.93 -22.22 -2.06
CA LEU A 462 29.13 -21.80 -1.33
C LEU A 462 29.36 -22.63 -0.04
N GLU A 463 28.40 -23.44 0.35
CA GLU A 463 28.46 -24.28 1.57
C GLU A 463 28.77 -23.46 2.84
N ILE A 464 28.10 -22.31 3.03
CA ILE A 464 28.45 -21.30 4.05
C ILE A 464 27.42 -21.11 5.17
N GLU A 465 26.36 -21.97 5.26
CA GLU A 465 25.30 -21.81 6.25
C GLU A 465 25.85 -21.57 7.66
N ASP A 466 26.84 -22.34 8.09
CA ASP A 466 27.38 -22.28 9.45
C ASP A 466 28.07 -20.95 9.80
N ARG A 467 28.50 -20.20 8.77
CA ARG A 467 29.23 -18.95 8.88
C ARG A 467 28.34 -17.69 8.76
N LEU A 468 27.08 -17.87 8.35
CA LEU A 468 26.09 -16.78 8.29
C LEU A 468 25.83 -16.20 9.68
N SER A 469 25.39 -14.96 9.75
CA SER A 469 24.86 -14.38 10.97
C SER A 469 23.67 -15.18 11.50
N SER A 470 23.40 -15.13 12.79
CA SER A 470 22.27 -15.84 13.41
C SER A 470 20.95 -15.41 12.78
N ALA A 471 20.79 -14.13 12.44
CA ALA A 471 19.61 -13.59 11.78
C ALA A 471 19.44 -14.17 10.36
N SER A 472 20.52 -14.17 9.56
CA SER A 472 20.52 -14.76 8.22
C SER A 472 20.24 -16.26 8.27
N LYS A 473 20.88 -16.98 9.17
CA LYS A 473 20.69 -18.44 9.33
C LYS A 473 19.23 -18.80 9.64
N ALA A 474 18.56 -18.02 10.50
CA ALA A 474 17.15 -18.25 10.81
C ALA A 474 16.26 -18.11 9.56
N ILE A 475 16.40 -17.02 8.82
CA ILE A 475 15.65 -16.79 7.57
C ILE A 475 15.96 -17.86 6.53
N TYR A 476 17.23 -18.23 6.37
CA TYR A 476 17.64 -19.27 5.41
C TYR A 476 16.91 -20.61 5.69
N ARG A 477 16.84 -21.01 6.95
CA ARG A 477 16.15 -22.25 7.34
C ARG A 477 14.65 -22.19 7.08
N GLU A 478 13.99 -21.08 7.39
CA GLU A 478 12.57 -20.86 7.05
C GLU A 478 12.35 -20.91 5.53
N LEU A 479 13.22 -20.27 4.74
CA LEU A 479 13.13 -20.33 3.28
C LEU A 479 13.30 -21.74 2.74
N ARG A 480 14.16 -22.56 3.35
CA ARG A 480 14.38 -23.93 2.91
C ARG A 480 13.19 -24.87 3.14
N GLU A 481 12.26 -24.49 3.98
CA GLU A 481 10.96 -25.20 4.10
C GLU A 481 10.08 -24.96 2.85
N ILE A 482 10.30 -23.87 2.13
CA ILE A 482 9.52 -23.46 0.95
C ILE A 482 10.28 -23.71 -0.35
N VAL A 483 11.58 -23.47 -0.35
CA VAL A 483 12.48 -23.54 -1.51
C VAL A 483 13.35 -24.81 -1.39
N PRO A 484 13.10 -25.87 -2.18
CA PRO A 484 13.97 -27.04 -2.15
C PRO A 484 15.36 -26.72 -2.70
N VAL A 485 16.38 -27.45 -2.29
CA VAL A 485 17.66 -27.46 -2.99
C VAL A 485 17.47 -28.19 -4.32
N PHE A 486 17.84 -27.57 -5.42
CA PHE A 486 17.71 -28.19 -6.74
C PHE A 486 19.03 -28.16 -7.52
N LYS A 487 19.39 -29.31 -8.10
CA LYS A 487 20.50 -29.47 -9.04
C LYS A 487 19.98 -29.71 -10.45
N GLU A 488 18.85 -30.38 -10.58
CA GLU A 488 18.10 -30.53 -11.83
C GLU A 488 17.13 -29.35 -11.99
N ASP A 489 16.85 -28.96 -13.23
CA ASP A 489 15.89 -27.89 -13.49
C ASP A 489 14.48 -28.29 -13.06
N ILE A 490 13.79 -27.41 -12.36
CA ILE A 490 12.44 -27.62 -11.84
C ILE A 490 11.50 -26.51 -12.30
N VAL A 491 10.19 -26.74 -12.19
CA VAL A 491 9.20 -25.71 -12.49
C VAL A 491 9.21 -24.63 -11.39
N MET A 492 9.60 -23.40 -11.76
CA MET A 492 9.90 -22.35 -10.77
C MET A 492 8.69 -21.50 -10.36
N TYR A 493 7.66 -21.32 -11.22
CA TYR A 493 6.57 -20.39 -10.89
C TYR A 493 5.82 -20.70 -9.58
N PRO A 494 5.58 -21.98 -9.17
CA PRO A 494 4.95 -22.24 -7.88
C PRO A 494 5.83 -21.81 -6.70
N ILE A 495 7.14 -22.01 -6.82
CA ILE A 495 8.11 -21.63 -5.77
C ILE A 495 8.17 -20.11 -5.64
N VAL A 496 8.22 -19.39 -6.77
CA VAL A 496 8.17 -17.91 -6.77
C VAL A 496 6.91 -17.41 -6.07
N ASN A 497 5.74 -18.01 -6.38
CA ASN A 497 4.49 -17.64 -5.73
C ASN A 497 4.51 -17.93 -4.21
N ASN A 498 5.00 -19.11 -3.80
CA ASN A 498 5.07 -19.47 -2.38
C ASN A 498 6.01 -18.53 -1.59
N VAL A 499 7.15 -18.17 -2.17
CA VAL A 499 8.08 -17.21 -1.55
C VAL A 499 7.47 -15.80 -1.52
N LYS A 500 6.80 -15.37 -2.60
CA LYS A 500 6.05 -14.12 -2.61
C LYS A 500 5.02 -14.07 -1.48
N GLU A 501 4.24 -15.14 -1.29
CA GLU A 501 3.28 -15.23 -0.18
C GLU A 501 3.98 -15.17 1.19
N TYR A 502 5.12 -15.84 1.35
CA TYR A 502 5.91 -15.78 2.58
C TYR A 502 6.37 -14.34 2.89
N LEU A 503 6.87 -13.60 1.90
CA LEU A 503 7.33 -12.22 2.06
C LEU A 503 6.18 -11.24 2.36
N THR A 504 4.95 -11.56 1.96
CA THR A 504 3.77 -10.69 2.17
C THR A 504 3.06 -10.94 3.50
N LYS A 505 3.24 -12.09 4.12
CA LYS A 505 2.72 -12.42 5.47
C LYS A 505 3.47 -11.68 6.56
#